data_ff3a0a8418743795ee41d9126262b03e
#
_entry.id   ff3a0a8418743795ee41d9126262b03e
#
_cell.length_a   1.000
_cell.length_b   1.000
_cell.length_c   1.000
_cell.angle_alpha   90.00
_cell.angle_beta   90.00
_cell.angle_gamma   90.00
#
_symmetry.space_group_name_H-M   'P 1'
#
loop_
_entity.id
_entity.type
_entity.pdbx_description
1 polymer ?
#
loop_
_entity_poly.entity_id
_entity_poly.type
_entity_poly.pdbx_seq_one_letter_code
_entity_poly.pdbx_strand_id
1 'polypeptide(L)'
;MSEIEQTPSPPGSAGGRGDERASSPPPNAYPTEDDIGFWAALRVAAQEALQIIVPALVLALIVHLFLAQATIVFGQSMEPNLHPNERLIVDKLSYRMRAPARGDIVVVDLPDMQEMLVKRIVALPGEQVEIRRGIVYVNGAPIDEPFAHDTIEYDMPRLTLGPLSYFVLGDNRGNSNDSRSFGPIHRDQIMGRVWLRYWPLDHATLF
;
A
#
# COMPACT_ATOMS: atom_id res chain seq x y z
N MET A 1 -70.01 16.10 101.86
CA MET A 1 -71.14 15.36 101.34
C MET A 1 -70.95 15.10 99.89
N SER A 2 -70.69 13.83 99.67
CA SER A 2 -71.15 12.96 98.56
C SER A 2 -70.81 13.42 97.13
N GLU A 3 -70.36 12.70 96.30
CA GLU A 3 -70.30 11.30 95.92
C GLU A 3 -69.69 11.27 94.51
N ILE A 4 -68.63 10.59 94.26
CA ILE A 4 -68.49 9.41 93.48
C ILE A 4 -69.31 9.38 92.20
N GLU A 5 -68.65 9.27 91.02
CA GLU A 5 -69.04 8.22 90.14
C GLU A 5 -67.96 7.95 89.05
N GLN A 6 -67.75 6.70 88.87
CA GLN A 6 -66.76 6.04 88.06
C GLN A 6 -67.28 5.85 86.63
N THR A 7 -66.33 5.91 85.69
CA THR A 7 -66.07 4.98 84.57
C THR A 7 -67.16 4.88 83.45
N PRO A 8 -66.83 4.18 82.37
CA PRO A 8 -65.69 3.31 82.00
C PRO A 8 -65.11 3.57 80.58
N SER A 9 -64.00 2.96 80.32
CA SER A 9 -63.37 2.88 78.97
C SER A 9 -64.09 1.93 78.02
N PRO A 10 -64.09 2.20 76.73
CA PRO A 10 -64.38 1.21 75.70
C PRO A 10 -63.08 0.76 74.91
N PRO A 11 -63.12 -0.36 74.20
CA PRO A 11 -62.01 -1.14 73.75
C PRO A 11 -61.46 -0.73 72.40
N GLY A 12 -60.32 -1.23 72.21
CA GLY A 12 -59.43 -1.00 71.08
C GLY A 12 -59.96 -1.21 69.65
N SER A 13 -59.34 -0.49 68.73
CA SER A 13 -59.41 -0.78 67.28
C SER A 13 -58.01 -0.65 66.77
N ALA A 14 -57.47 -1.81 66.40
CA ALA A 14 -56.28 -1.96 65.62
C ALA A 14 -56.49 -1.36 64.24
N GLY A 15 -55.67 -0.39 63.85
CA GLY A 15 -55.58 0.14 62.48
C GLY A 15 -54.12 0.34 62.12
N GLY A 16 -53.53 -0.69 61.59
CA GLY A 16 -52.21 -0.60 61.04
C GLY A 16 -52.16 0.42 59.92
N ARG A 17 -51.38 1.47 60.08
CA ARG A 17 -50.93 2.30 58.99
C ARG A 17 -49.57 1.73 58.58
N GLY A 18 -49.55 1.04 57.42
CA GLY A 18 -48.36 0.73 56.73
C GLY A 18 -47.58 2.01 56.41
N ASP A 19 -46.40 2.10 56.98
CA ASP A 19 -45.38 3.04 56.53
C ASP A 19 -44.98 2.60 55.12
N GLU A 20 -45.57 3.16 54.08
CA GLU A 20 -44.98 3.27 52.77
C GLU A 20 -43.78 4.20 52.89
N ARG A 21 -42.65 3.65 53.31
CA ARG A 21 -41.37 4.23 53.01
C ARG A 21 -41.20 4.23 51.49
N ALA A 22 -41.49 5.37 50.87
CA ALA A 22 -41.05 5.64 49.52
C ALA A 22 -39.54 5.37 49.50
N SER A 23 -39.16 4.27 48.88
CA SER A 23 -37.77 3.98 48.61
C SER A 23 -37.25 5.09 47.72
N SER A 24 -36.45 5.99 48.28
CA SER A 24 -35.67 6.94 47.48
C SER A 24 -34.83 6.14 46.45
N PRO A 25 -34.81 6.53 45.18
CA PRO A 25 -33.99 5.87 44.22
C PRO A 25 -32.51 5.88 44.68
N PRO A 26 -31.73 4.86 44.36
CA PRO A 26 -30.34 4.77 44.77
C PRO A 26 -29.58 6.03 44.30
N PRO A 27 -28.64 6.55 45.12
CA PRO A 27 -28.01 7.86 44.91
C PRO A 27 -27.12 7.97 43.65
N ASN A 28 -27.04 6.92 42.81
CA ASN A 28 -26.15 6.84 41.63
C ASN A 28 -26.89 6.65 40.31
N ALA A 29 -28.18 7.03 40.21
CA ALA A 29 -28.94 6.85 38.94
C ALA A 29 -28.76 7.99 37.94
N TYR A 30 -28.04 9.05 38.29
CA TYR A 30 -27.81 10.19 37.40
C TYR A 30 -26.30 10.40 37.22
N PRO A 31 -25.82 10.66 35.99
CA PRO A 31 -24.43 11.00 35.77
C PRO A 31 -24.07 12.25 36.59
N THR A 32 -22.95 12.20 37.29
CA THR A 32 -22.44 13.33 38.05
C THR A 32 -21.93 14.42 37.11
N GLU A 33 -21.85 15.68 37.57
CA GLU A 33 -21.32 16.78 36.76
C GLU A 33 -19.89 16.48 36.27
N ASP A 34 -19.10 15.73 37.04
CA ASP A 34 -17.77 15.29 36.69
C ASP A 34 -17.78 14.26 35.54
N ASP A 35 -18.77 13.37 35.51
CA ASP A 35 -18.93 12.40 34.41
C ASP A 35 -19.30 13.10 33.10
N ILE A 36 -20.16 14.12 33.17
CA ILE A 36 -20.55 14.91 31.99
C ILE A 36 -19.35 15.69 31.45
N GLY A 37 -18.51 16.25 32.32
CA GLY A 37 -17.27 16.94 31.93
C GLY A 37 -16.26 16.02 31.28
N PHE A 38 -16.09 14.82 31.84
CA PHE A 38 -15.20 13.81 31.26
C PHE A 38 -15.62 13.36 29.85
N TRP A 39 -16.88 13.03 29.67
CA TRP A 39 -17.39 12.61 28.36
C TRP A 39 -17.40 13.75 27.32
N ALA A 40 -17.60 14.99 27.75
CA ALA A 40 -17.48 16.15 26.88
C ALA A 40 -16.03 16.36 26.44
N ALA A 41 -15.07 16.29 27.34
CA ALA A 41 -13.65 16.38 27.04
C ALA A 41 -13.18 15.25 26.10
N LEU A 42 -13.66 14.02 26.34
CA LEU A 42 -13.35 12.86 25.49
C LEU A 42 -13.89 13.05 24.06
N ARG A 43 -15.09 13.59 23.91
CA ARG A 43 -15.67 13.90 22.58
C ARG A 43 -14.86 14.96 21.84
N VAL A 44 -14.44 16.02 22.53
CA VAL A 44 -13.60 17.06 21.92
C VAL A 44 -12.26 16.48 21.48
N ALA A 45 -11.59 15.72 22.35
CA ALA A 45 -10.33 15.06 22.02
C ALA A 45 -10.48 14.06 20.85
N ALA A 46 -11.58 13.30 20.82
CA ALA A 46 -11.87 12.39 19.72
C ALA A 46 -12.14 13.14 18.40
N GLN A 47 -12.81 14.28 18.42
CA GLN A 47 -13.05 15.11 17.25
C GLN A 47 -11.75 15.71 16.71
N GLU A 48 -10.89 16.24 17.60
CA GLU A 48 -9.57 16.76 17.22
C GLU A 48 -8.68 15.66 16.61
N ALA A 49 -8.64 14.50 17.26
CA ALA A 49 -7.91 13.33 16.72
C ALA A 49 -8.44 12.93 15.33
N LEU A 50 -9.76 12.90 15.15
CA LEU A 50 -10.36 12.52 13.87
C LEU A 50 -10.03 13.52 12.75
N GLN A 51 -9.99 14.82 13.07
CA GLN A 51 -9.62 15.88 12.12
C GLN A 51 -8.16 15.75 11.62
N ILE A 52 -7.28 15.15 12.40
CA ILE A 52 -5.88 14.92 12.01
C ILE A 52 -5.74 13.56 11.35
N ILE A 53 -6.32 12.52 11.92
CA ILE A 53 -6.15 11.14 11.46
C ILE A 53 -6.81 10.91 10.10
N VAL A 54 -8.03 11.43 9.88
CA VAL A 54 -8.74 11.20 8.62
C VAL A 54 -8.01 11.79 7.42
N PRO A 55 -7.58 13.07 7.41
CA PRO A 55 -6.79 13.60 6.30
C PRO A 55 -5.46 12.88 6.10
N ALA A 56 -4.78 12.47 7.18
CA ALA A 56 -3.54 11.72 7.11
C ALA A 56 -3.75 10.34 6.45
N LEU A 57 -4.81 9.62 6.82
CA LEU A 57 -5.16 8.33 6.19
C LEU A 57 -5.56 8.50 4.73
N VAL A 58 -6.33 9.54 4.41
CA VAL A 58 -6.71 9.84 3.02
C VAL A 58 -5.47 10.16 2.19
N LEU A 59 -4.56 10.97 2.70
CA LEU A 59 -3.29 11.27 2.03
C LEU A 59 -2.44 10.01 1.84
N ALA A 60 -2.29 9.19 2.88
CA ALA A 60 -1.56 7.93 2.81
C ALA A 60 -2.17 6.98 1.76
N LEU A 61 -3.51 6.91 1.70
CA LEU A 61 -4.23 6.12 0.71
C LEU A 61 -4.00 6.64 -0.72
N ILE A 62 -4.04 7.95 -0.92
CA ILE A 62 -3.74 8.58 -2.22
C ILE A 62 -2.32 8.25 -2.65
N VAL A 63 -1.34 8.41 -1.76
CA VAL A 63 0.06 8.04 -2.04
C VAL A 63 0.16 6.57 -2.41
N HIS A 64 -0.43 5.69 -1.62
CA HIS A 64 -0.36 4.25 -1.85
C HIS A 64 -1.01 3.81 -3.18
N LEU A 65 -2.18 4.36 -3.52
CA LEU A 65 -2.92 3.96 -4.72
C LEU A 65 -2.38 4.57 -6.01
N PHE A 66 -1.87 5.81 -5.96
CA PHE A 66 -1.61 6.60 -7.16
C PHE A 66 -0.14 6.93 -7.41
N LEU A 67 0.70 7.02 -6.38
CA LEU A 67 2.05 7.54 -6.53
C LEU A 67 3.12 6.45 -6.47
N ALA A 68 3.03 5.54 -5.50
CA ALA A 68 4.07 4.56 -5.24
C ALA A 68 3.50 3.21 -4.82
N GLN A 69 4.15 2.14 -5.26
CA GLN A 69 3.84 0.78 -4.84
C GLN A 69 5.09 0.07 -4.37
N ALA A 70 5.03 -0.54 -3.18
CA ALA A 70 6.09 -1.42 -2.74
C ALA A 70 5.93 -2.80 -3.42
N THR A 71 7.05 -3.34 -3.92
CA THR A 71 7.11 -4.67 -4.51
C THR A 71 8.35 -5.42 -4.03
N ILE A 72 8.35 -6.72 -4.20
CA ILE A 72 9.49 -7.60 -3.87
C ILE A 72 10.03 -8.15 -5.18
N VAL A 73 11.35 -8.25 -5.30
CA VAL A 73 12.03 -8.86 -6.44
C VAL A 73 11.87 -10.37 -6.36
N PHE A 74 11.33 -10.96 -7.42
CA PHE A 74 11.26 -12.40 -7.60
C PHE A 74 12.23 -12.82 -8.69
N GLY A 75 12.93 -13.96 -8.46
CA GLY A 75 13.90 -14.52 -9.41
C GLY A 75 15.20 -13.74 -9.53
N GLN A 76 16.10 -14.25 -10.37
CA GLN A 76 17.49 -13.80 -10.52
C GLN A 76 17.73 -13.00 -11.79
N SER A 77 16.66 -12.65 -12.53
CA SER A 77 16.79 -12.05 -13.87
C SER A 77 17.41 -10.66 -13.90
N MET A 78 17.51 -9.99 -12.76
CA MET A 78 18.10 -8.65 -12.64
C MET A 78 19.44 -8.65 -11.87
N GLU A 79 19.97 -9.83 -11.55
CA GLU A 79 21.32 -9.93 -10.97
C GLU A 79 22.39 -9.44 -11.96
N PRO A 80 23.47 -8.85 -11.45
CA PRO A 80 23.80 -8.60 -10.03
C PRO A 80 23.19 -7.29 -9.46
N ASN A 81 22.44 -6.53 -10.26
CA ASN A 81 21.95 -5.21 -9.87
C ASN A 81 20.80 -5.26 -8.88
N LEU A 82 19.91 -6.26 -9.00
CA LEU A 82 18.83 -6.54 -8.06
C LEU A 82 18.80 -8.03 -7.76
N HIS A 83 18.70 -8.36 -6.46
CA HIS A 83 18.66 -9.74 -5.99
C HIS A 83 17.26 -10.14 -5.51
N PRO A 84 16.94 -11.44 -5.49
CA PRO A 84 15.70 -11.95 -4.94
C PRO A 84 15.46 -11.48 -3.49
N ASN A 85 14.19 -11.23 -3.14
CA ASN A 85 13.73 -10.72 -1.84
C ASN A 85 14.12 -9.27 -1.52
N GLU A 86 14.80 -8.56 -2.40
CA GLU A 86 14.94 -7.12 -2.26
C GLU A 86 13.59 -6.42 -2.41
N ARG A 87 13.41 -5.33 -1.66
CA ARG A 87 12.15 -4.56 -1.67
C ARG A 87 12.35 -3.24 -2.37
N LEU A 88 11.46 -2.99 -3.31
CA LEU A 88 11.52 -1.84 -4.20
C LEU A 88 10.31 -0.94 -4.02
N ILE A 89 10.51 0.35 -4.24
CA ILE A 89 9.44 1.32 -4.45
C ILE A 89 9.33 1.61 -5.95
N VAL A 90 8.15 1.39 -6.47
CA VAL A 90 7.80 1.62 -7.88
C VAL A 90 7.05 2.94 -7.99
N ASP A 91 7.60 3.86 -8.76
CA ASP A 91 7.00 5.14 -9.09
C ASP A 91 6.06 4.98 -10.30
N LYS A 92 4.78 5.16 -10.06
CA LYS A 92 3.72 5.12 -11.08
C LYS A 92 3.44 6.49 -11.69
N LEU A 93 3.82 7.55 -11.00
CA LEU A 93 3.47 8.92 -11.37
C LEU A 93 4.35 9.45 -12.50
N SER A 94 5.66 9.16 -12.47
CA SER A 94 6.61 9.65 -13.46
C SER A 94 6.16 9.33 -14.89
N TYR A 95 5.61 8.16 -15.12
CA TYR A 95 5.16 7.73 -16.44
C TYR A 95 3.80 8.29 -16.88
N ARG A 96 3.16 9.09 -16.03
CA ARG A 96 2.03 9.95 -16.45
C ARG A 96 2.52 11.28 -17.02
N MET A 97 3.73 11.70 -16.66
CA MET A 97 4.32 12.98 -17.06
C MET A 97 5.38 12.85 -18.14
N ARG A 98 6.07 11.71 -18.23
CA ARG A 98 7.08 11.42 -19.24
C ARG A 98 6.94 10.01 -19.81
N ALA A 99 7.44 9.78 -20.99
CA ALA A 99 7.57 8.43 -21.55
C ALA A 99 8.64 7.64 -20.80
N PRO A 100 8.51 6.29 -20.74
CA PRO A 100 9.59 5.41 -20.31
C PRO A 100 10.85 5.62 -21.18
N ALA A 101 12.02 5.62 -20.54
CA ALA A 101 13.29 5.87 -21.19
C ALA A 101 14.15 4.60 -21.22
N ARG A 102 15.11 4.56 -22.15
CA ARG A 102 16.12 3.49 -22.18
C ARG A 102 16.93 3.50 -20.89
N GLY A 103 17.16 2.31 -20.34
CA GLY A 103 17.86 2.12 -19.07
C GLY A 103 16.95 2.13 -17.84
N ASP A 104 15.69 2.65 -17.94
CA ASP A 104 14.76 2.57 -16.82
C ASP A 104 14.50 1.10 -16.42
N ILE A 105 14.58 0.81 -15.13
CA ILE A 105 14.13 -0.47 -14.58
C ILE A 105 12.63 -0.35 -14.32
N VAL A 106 11.85 -1.26 -14.89
CA VAL A 106 10.39 -1.22 -14.88
C VAL A 106 9.78 -2.48 -14.30
N VAL A 107 8.62 -2.32 -13.69
CA VAL A 107 7.76 -3.44 -13.34
C VAL A 107 6.76 -3.64 -14.47
N VAL A 108 6.73 -4.87 -14.98
CA VAL A 108 5.92 -5.28 -16.11
C VAL A 108 4.85 -6.26 -15.63
N ASP A 109 3.61 -6.01 -16.03
CA ASP A 109 2.47 -6.89 -15.81
C ASP A 109 2.06 -7.50 -17.17
N LEU A 110 2.20 -8.82 -17.28
CA LEU A 110 1.84 -9.56 -18.48
C LEU A 110 0.62 -10.43 -18.18
N PRO A 111 -0.46 -10.35 -19.00
CA PRO A 111 -1.70 -11.06 -18.73
C PRO A 111 -1.57 -12.59 -18.59
N ASP A 112 -0.57 -13.16 -19.28
CA ASP A 112 -0.33 -14.60 -19.28
C ASP A 112 0.63 -15.07 -18.17
N MET A 113 1.10 -14.16 -17.33
CA MET A 113 2.00 -14.47 -16.22
C MET A 113 1.34 -14.22 -14.87
N GLN A 114 1.57 -15.12 -13.91
CA GLN A 114 1.01 -15.01 -12.56
C GLN A 114 1.73 -13.95 -11.72
N GLU A 115 2.97 -13.61 -12.08
CA GLU A 115 3.81 -12.70 -11.31
C GLU A 115 4.27 -11.54 -12.19
N MET A 116 4.33 -10.36 -11.58
CA MET A 116 4.92 -9.19 -12.21
C MET A 116 6.44 -9.38 -12.39
N LEU A 117 6.94 -8.97 -13.53
CA LEU A 117 8.37 -9.05 -13.85
C LEU A 117 9.06 -7.71 -13.60
N VAL A 118 10.30 -7.77 -13.12
CA VAL A 118 11.20 -6.60 -13.11
C VAL A 118 12.19 -6.75 -14.25
N LYS A 119 12.26 -5.76 -15.13
CA LYS A 119 13.10 -5.77 -16.35
C LYS A 119 13.65 -4.36 -16.62
N ARG A 120 14.66 -4.28 -17.51
CA ARG A 120 15.22 -3.02 -17.99
C ARG A 120 14.79 -2.72 -19.42
N ILE A 121 14.40 -1.49 -19.67
CA ILE A 121 14.09 -1.02 -21.04
C ILE A 121 15.39 -0.90 -21.84
N VAL A 122 15.44 -1.60 -22.96
CA VAL A 122 16.60 -1.65 -23.85
C VAL A 122 16.34 -0.95 -25.17
N ALA A 123 15.13 -1.06 -25.73
CA ALA A 123 14.77 -0.31 -26.92
C ALA A 123 13.38 0.32 -26.79
N LEU A 124 13.19 1.44 -27.48
CA LEU A 124 12.06 2.36 -27.39
C LEU A 124 11.11 2.23 -28.60
N PRO A 125 9.89 2.75 -28.52
CA PRO A 125 8.94 2.75 -29.64
C PRO A 125 9.55 3.31 -30.94
N GLY A 126 9.31 2.61 -32.05
CA GLY A 126 9.80 2.95 -33.37
C GLY A 126 11.25 2.56 -33.66
N GLU A 127 12.00 2.08 -32.69
CA GLU A 127 13.38 1.64 -32.88
C GLU A 127 13.46 0.23 -33.46
N GLN A 128 14.61 -0.07 -34.04
CA GLN A 128 14.97 -1.42 -34.50
C GLN A 128 15.92 -2.02 -33.48
N VAL A 129 15.61 -3.21 -32.99
CA VAL A 129 16.46 -3.98 -32.06
C VAL A 129 16.86 -5.30 -32.72
N GLU A 130 18.11 -5.67 -32.55
CA GLU A 130 18.67 -6.97 -32.98
C GLU A 130 19.77 -7.42 -32.02
N ILE A 131 19.99 -8.72 -31.93
CA ILE A 131 21.08 -9.28 -31.12
C ILE A 131 21.99 -10.06 -32.07
N ARG A 132 23.28 -9.73 -32.09
CA ARG A 132 24.28 -10.41 -32.88
C ARG A 132 25.50 -10.73 -32.02
N ARG A 133 25.88 -11.98 -31.98
CA ARG A 133 27.05 -12.47 -31.22
C ARG A 133 27.02 -11.98 -29.76
N GLY A 134 25.85 -12.05 -29.12
CA GLY A 134 25.68 -11.64 -27.74
C GLY A 134 25.58 -10.13 -27.49
N ILE A 135 25.74 -9.30 -28.52
CA ILE A 135 25.68 -7.83 -28.41
C ILE A 135 24.32 -7.33 -28.90
N VAL A 136 23.73 -6.45 -28.12
CA VAL A 136 22.45 -5.78 -28.46
C VAL A 136 22.74 -4.56 -29.33
N TYR A 137 22.07 -4.48 -30.47
CA TYR A 137 22.12 -3.34 -31.38
C TYR A 137 20.75 -2.65 -31.42
N VAL A 138 20.75 -1.33 -31.34
CA VAL A 138 19.56 -0.52 -31.55
C VAL A 138 19.82 0.45 -32.69
N ASN A 139 18.92 0.45 -33.68
CA ASN A 139 19.06 1.21 -34.93
C ASN A 139 20.38 0.97 -35.65
N GLY A 140 20.90 -0.27 -35.56
CA GLY A 140 22.14 -0.70 -36.22
C GLY A 140 23.42 -0.36 -35.45
N ALA A 141 23.36 0.36 -34.31
CA ALA A 141 24.49 0.66 -33.45
C ALA A 141 24.47 -0.21 -32.18
N PRO A 142 25.64 -0.74 -31.75
CA PRO A 142 25.70 -1.43 -30.46
C PRO A 142 25.41 -0.46 -29.34
N ILE A 143 24.67 -0.90 -28.34
CA ILE A 143 24.38 -0.08 -27.16
C ILE A 143 25.35 -0.41 -26.02
N ASP A 144 25.65 0.60 -25.21
CA ASP A 144 26.46 0.43 -23.99
C ASP A 144 25.57 -0.09 -22.86
N GLU A 145 25.93 -1.22 -22.29
CA GLU A 145 25.13 -1.90 -21.26
C GLU A 145 26.01 -2.31 -20.06
N PRO A 146 26.55 -1.35 -19.30
CA PRO A 146 27.46 -1.65 -18.19
C PRO A 146 26.77 -2.42 -17.03
N PHE A 147 25.47 -2.45 -17.03
CA PHE A 147 24.63 -3.17 -16.07
C PHE A 147 24.38 -4.63 -16.46
N ALA A 148 24.62 -5.00 -17.72
CA ALA A 148 24.34 -6.35 -18.19
C ALA A 148 25.38 -7.34 -17.66
N HIS A 149 24.88 -8.48 -17.22
CA HIS A 149 25.69 -9.61 -16.77
C HIS A 149 25.40 -10.80 -17.65
N ASP A 150 26.42 -11.64 -17.86
CA ASP A 150 26.43 -12.76 -18.79
C ASP A 150 26.26 -12.39 -20.28
N THR A 151 26.46 -13.36 -21.12
CA THR A 151 26.32 -13.21 -22.57
C THR A 151 25.02 -13.81 -23.06
N ILE A 152 24.45 -13.19 -24.08
CA ILE A 152 23.34 -13.77 -24.83
C ILE A 152 23.92 -14.83 -25.78
N GLU A 153 23.53 -16.08 -25.63
CA GLU A 153 24.10 -17.21 -26.39
C GLU A 153 23.58 -17.33 -27.81
N TYR A 154 22.52 -16.61 -28.19
CA TYR A 154 21.89 -16.72 -29.49
C TYR A 154 21.66 -15.36 -30.14
N ASP A 155 21.59 -15.38 -31.47
CA ASP A 155 21.25 -14.20 -32.25
C ASP A 155 19.73 -14.03 -32.34
N MET A 156 19.27 -12.78 -32.30
CA MET A 156 17.88 -12.41 -32.53
C MET A 156 17.80 -11.54 -33.80
N PRO A 157 16.98 -11.91 -34.78
CA PRO A 157 16.85 -11.12 -36.00
C PRO A 157 16.30 -9.74 -35.69
N ARG A 158 16.56 -8.80 -36.61
CA ARG A 158 16.08 -7.42 -36.47
C ARG A 158 14.57 -7.36 -36.37
N LEU A 159 14.13 -6.68 -35.35
CA LEU A 159 12.73 -6.42 -35.00
C LEU A 159 12.50 -4.91 -34.92
N THR A 160 11.51 -4.40 -35.65
CA THR A 160 11.08 -2.99 -35.54
C THR A 160 9.95 -2.89 -34.52
N LEU A 161 10.11 -2.01 -33.53
CA LEU A 161 9.13 -1.81 -32.46
C LEU A 161 7.98 -0.93 -32.94
N GLY A 162 6.76 -1.29 -32.54
CA GLY A 162 5.59 -0.49 -32.77
C GLY A 162 5.58 0.83 -31.97
N PRO A 163 4.62 1.74 -32.23
CA PRO A 163 4.61 3.10 -31.66
C PRO A 163 4.43 3.16 -30.14
N LEU A 164 3.98 2.09 -29.50
CA LEU A 164 3.83 1.99 -28.03
C LEU A 164 4.51 0.75 -27.48
N SER A 165 5.43 0.17 -28.25
CA SER A 165 6.10 -1.08 -27.89
C SER A 165 7.50 -0.82 -27.38
N TYR A 166 7.86 -1.47 -26.30
CA TYR A 166 9.18 -1.42 -25.66
C TYR A 166 9.82 -2.80 -25.67
N PHE A 167 11.14 -2.84 -25.83
CA PHE A 167 11.89 -4.07 -25.69
C PHE A 167 12.62 -4.06 -24.37
N VAL A 168 12.37 -5.08 -23.56
CA VAL A 168 12.92 -5.17 -22.20
C VAL A 168 13.76 -6.42 -22.03
N LEU A 169 14.86 -6.30 -21.32
CA LEU A 169 15.75 -7.41 -20.98
C LEU A 169 15.98 -7.48 -19.47
N GLY A 170 16.27 -8.67 -18.97
CA GLY A 170 16.89 -8.82 -17.67
C GLY A 170 18.37 -8.42 -17.71
N ASP A 171 18.90 -7.93 -16.60
CA ASP A 171 20.33 -7.63 -16.49
C ASP A 171 21.18 -8.92 -16.49
N ASN A 172 20.64 -10.02 -15.92
CA ASN A 172 21.18 -11.36 -16.04
C ASN A 172 20.77 -11.99 -17.38
N ARG A 173 21.56 -11.76 -18.40
CA ARG A 173 21.28 -12.13 -19.80
C ARG A 173 21.12 -13.61 -20.01
N GLY A 174 21.87 -14.42 -19.30
CA GLY A 174 21.84 -15.89 -19.39
C GLY A 174 20.62 -16.50 -18.67
N ASN A 175 20.05 -15.80 -17.67
CA ASN A 175 18.97 -16.32 -16.84
C ASN A 175 17.81 -15.33 -16.74
N SER A 176 17.19 -14.98 -17.86
CA SER A 176 16.05 -14.06 -17.88
C SER A 176 15.00 -14.49 -18.89
N ASN A 177 13.76 -14.59 -18.42
CA ASN A 177 12.58 -14.60 -19.28
C ASN A 177 12.18 -13.15 -19.56
N ASP A 178 12.36 -12.68 -20.79
CA ASP A 178 12.19 -11.29 -21.19
C ASP A 178 11.72 -11.18 -22.66
N SER A 179 11.82 -10.00 -23.27
CA SER A 179 11.31 -9.76 -24.63
C SER A 179 11.91 -10.66 -25.70
N ARG A 180 13.00 -11.35 -25.44
CA ARG A 180 13.53 -12.39 -26.31
C ARG A 180 12.61 -13.61 -26.40
N SER A 181 11.87 -13.88 -25.34
CA SER A 181 10.95 -15.03 -25.23
C SER A 181 9.50 -14.65 -25.51
N PHE A 182 9.00 -13.57 -24.87
CA PHE A 182 7.60 -13.17 -24.98
C PHE A 182 7.32 -12.01 -25.95
N GLY A 183 8.38 -11.49 -26.58
CA GLY A 183 8.25 -10.35 -27.52
C GLY A 183 8.25 -8.98 -26.84
N PRO A 184 8.10 -7.90 -27.62
CA PRO A 184 7.97 -6.54 -27.09
C PRO A 184 6.75 -6.39 -26.20
N ILE A 185 6.86 -5.56 -25.16
CA ILE A 185 5.76 -5.21 -24.28
C ILE A 185 5.08 -3.91 -24.73
N HIS A 186 3.78 -3.81 -24.52
CA HIS A 186 3.04 -2.58 -24.76
C HIS A 186 3.18 -1.63 -23.58
N ARG A 187 3.01 -0.32 -23.83
CA ARG A 187 3.11 0.72 -22.80
C ARG A 187 2.22 0.48 -21.59
N ASP A 188 1.02 -0.06 -21.81
CA ASP A 188 0.05 -0.31 -20.74
C ASP A 188 0.44 -1.46 -19.80
N GLN A 189 1.36 -2.31 -20.24
CA GLN A 189 1.91 -3.40 -19.42
C GLN A 189 3.02 -2.90 -18.49
N ILE A 190 3.48 -1.66 -18.64
CA ILE A 190 4.45 -1.03 -17.76
C ILE A 190 3.72 -0.38 -16.59
N MET A 191 3.77 -1.01 -15.42
CA MET A 191 3.14 -0.54 -14.19
C MET A 191 3.79 0.74 -13.64
N GLY A 192 5.10 0.82 -13.71
CA GLY A 192 5.87 1.95 -13.21
C GLY A 192 7.37 1.72 -13.27
N ARG A 193 8.13 2.75 -12.89
CA ARG A 193 9.59 2.72 -12.81
C ARG A 193 10.03 2.33 -11.41
N VAL A 194 11.02 1.45 -11.29
CA VAL A 194 11.72 1.24 -10.02
C VAL A 194 12.48 2.52 -9.68
N TRP A 195 12.14 3.11 -8.54
CA TRP A 195 12.74 4.37 -8.10
C TRP A 195 13.74 4.16 -6.97
N LEU A 196 13.41 3.28 -6.01
CA LEU A 196 14.21 3.06 -4.81
C LEU A 196 14.20 1.59 -4.43
N ARG A 197 15.39 1.03 -4.19
CA ARG A 197 15.57 -0.18 -3.39
C ARG A 197 15.74 0.25 -1.95
N TYR A 198 14.79 -0.09 -1.06
CA TYR A 198 14.83 0.32 0.34
C TYR A 198 15.19 -0.80 1.32
N TRP A 199 15.22 -2.05 0.83
CA TRP A 199 15.61 -3.20 1.64
C TRP A 199 16.45 -4.17 0.81
N PRO A 200 17.55 -4.71 1.36
CA PRO A 200 18.10 -4.43 2.69
C PRO A 200 18.67 -3.00 2.78
N LEU A 201 18.72 -2.43 4.01
CA LEU A 201 19.06 -1.02 4.23
C LEU A 201 20.51 -0.68 3.88
N ASP A 202 21.42 -1.63 4.02
CA ASP A 202 22.84 -1.50 3.65
C ASP A 202 23.05 -1.40 2.12
N HIS A 203 22.08 -1.84 1.34
CA HIS A 203 22.08 -1.75 -0.13
C HIS A 203 21.05 -0.75 -0.66
N ALA A 204 20.50 0.13 0.17
CA ALA A 204 19.53 1.13 -0.28
C ALA A 204 20.11 1.99 -1.40
N THR A 205 19.37 2.06 -2.54
CA THR A 205 19.88 2.70 -3.78
C THR A 205 18.72 3.33 -4.54
N LEU A 206 18.94 4.53 -5.07
CA LEU A 206 18.06 5.20 -6.04
C LEU A 206 18.46 4.81 -7.47
N PHE A 207 17.45 4.60 -8.35
CA PHE A 207 17.62 4.25 -9.76
C PHE A 207 17.16 5.34 -10.70
#